data_be2655e25629dd20df72e3d82100af08
#
_entry.id   be2655e25629dd20df72e3d82100af08
#
_cell.length_a   1.000
_cell.length_b   1.000
_cell.length_c   1.000
_cell.angle_alpha   90.00
_cell.angle_beta   90.00
_cell.angle_gamma   90.00
#
_symmetry.space_group_name_H-M   'P 1'
#
loop_
_entity.id
_entity.type
_entity.pdbx_description
1 polymer ?
#
loop_
_entity_poly.entity_id
_entity_poly.type
_entity_poly.pdbx_seq_one_letter_code
_entity_poly.pdbx_strand_id
1 'polypeptide(L)'
;MNKSAKEYLFTSESVSEGHPDKVADQISDAILDAILEQDPTARVAAETLCTTGTVMLAGEISTTANVDYTKIVRDTLKRIGYDDSSYGIDHKGCAVLVAYDKQSPDIAQGVDKAQDDPLEKGAGDQGLMFGYACDETDALMPAPIYYAHRLVEQQSLMRRTGEMPYLRPDAKSQVTMRYVDGRPVSVETVVLSTQHAPEMSEGDKMKPEFVQAVIDKIVRPVFPPEMLKDTKFLINPTGRFVVGGPQG
;
A
#
# COMPACT_ATOMS: atom_id res chain seq x y z
N MET A 1 -25.20 9.25 -39.07
CA MET A 1 -24.89 10.12 -37.93
C MET A 1 -23.56 9.65 -37.35
N ASN A 2 -22.45 10.38 -37.56
CA ASN A 2 -21.19 10.10 -36.87
C ASN A 2 -21.41 10.39 -35.39
N LYS A 3 -21.53 9.36 -34.57
CA LYS A 3 -21.42 9.55 -33.11
C LYS A 3 -19.97 9.98 -32.88
N SER A 4 -19.76 11.20 -32.37
CA SER A 4 -18.44 11.58 -31.85
C SER A 4 -18.01 10.57 -30.79
N ALA A 5 -16.77 10.08 -30.88
CA ALA A 5 -16.23 9.18 -29.88
C ALA A 5 -16.37 9.79 -28.48
N LYS A 6 -16.79 9.01 -27.50
CA LYS A 6 -16.91 9.46 -26.12
C LYS A 6 -15.53 9.41 -25.48
N GLU A 7 -14.93 10.56 -25.28
CA GLU A 7 -13.62 10.68 -24.63
C GLU A 7 -13.76 11.16 -23.18
N TYR A 8 -12.94 10.60 -22.28
CA TYR A 8 -12.83 11.05 -20.89
C TYR A 8 -11.48 10.64 -20.30
N LEU A 9 -11.11 11.27 -19.19
CA LEU A 9 -9.96 10.88 -18.37
C LEU A 9 -10.44 10.17 -17.11
N PHE A 10 -9.70 9.14 -16.71
CA PHE A 10 -9.92 8.45 -15.44
C PHE A 10 -8.60 8.26 -14.70
N THR A 11 -8.62 8.46 -13.39
CA THR A 11 -7.42 8.45 -12.56
C THR A 11 -7.57 7.49 -11.40
N SER A 12 -6.51 6.75 -11.12
CA SER A 12 -6.37 5.95 -9.90
C SER A 12 -4.99 6.16 -9.27
N GLU A 13 -4.88 5.88 -7.98
CA GLU A 13 -3.63 5.99 -7.25
C GLU A 13 -3.35 4.74 -6.41
N SER A 14 -2.09 4.56 -6.03
CA SER A 14 -1.63 3.49 -5.16
C SER A 14 -0.50 3.97 -4.27
N VAL A 15 -0.28 3.26 -3.18
CA VAL A 15 0.79 3.52 -2.21
C VAL A 15 1.74 2.34 -2.11
N SER A 16 3.01 2.61 -1.84
CA SER A 16 4.03 1.58 -1.65
C SER A 16 3.93 0.90 -0.28
N GLU A 17 4.69 -0.17 -0.11
CA GLU A 17 4.78 -0.93 1.13
C GLU A 17 5.21 -0.11 2.36
N GLY A 18 5.90 1.02 2.15
CA GLY A 18 6.37 1.91 3.22
C GLY A 18 5.48 3.11 3.49
N HIS A 19 4.38 3.28 2.77
CA HIS A 19 3.37 4.29 3.11
C HIS A 19 2.71 3.96 4.45
N PRO A 20 2.42 4.95 5.34
CA PRO A 20 1.87 4.68 6.68
C PRO A 20 0.66 3.75 6.67
N ASP A 21 -0.31 3.99 5.79
CA ASP A 21 -1.51 3.16 5.68
C ASP A 21 -1.15 1.70 5.35
N LYS A 22 -0.21 1.50 4.41
CA LYS A 22 0.20 0.17 4.00
C LYS A 22 1.10 -0.51 5.03
N VAL A 23 1.86 0.25 5.82
CA VAL A 23 2.58 -0.27 6.99
C VAL A 23 1.59 -0.80 8.02
N ALA A 24 0.54 -0.04 8.32
CA ALA A 24 -0.52 -0.43 9.25
C ALA A 24 -1.24 -1.71 8.76
N ASP A 25 -1.67 -1.75 7.50
CA ASP A 25 -2.28 -2.93 6.88
C ASP A 25 -1.39 -4.17 7.02
N GLN A 26 -0.12 -4.07 6.65
CA GLN A 26 0.81 -5.19 6.68
C GLN A 26 1.10 -5.70 8.10
N ILE A 27 1.05 -4.83 9.10
CA ILE A 27 1.21 -5.23 10.51
C ILE A 27 -0.05 -5.96 10.97
N SER A 28 -1.24 -5.43 10.69
CA SER A 28 -2.52 -6.06 11.01
C SER A 28 -2.65 -7.44 10.38
N ASP A 29 -2.31 -7.56 9.09
CA ASP A 29 -2.30 -8.83 8.36
C ASP A 29 -1.29 -9.84 8.96
N ALA A 30 -0.09 -9.39 9.30
CA ALA A 30 0.92 -10.27 9.90
C ALA A 30 0.52 -10.80 11.29
N ILE A 31 -0.23 -10.01 12.06
CA ILE A 31 -0.81 -10.43 13.34
C ILE A 31 -1.91 -11.47 13.10
N LEU A 32 -2.80 -11.22 12.15
CA LEU A 32 -3.85 -12.16 11.75
C LEU A 32 -3.25 -13.51 11.31
N ASP A 33 -2.26 -13.49 10.42
CA ASP A 33 -1.58 -14.68 9.93
C ASP A 33 -0.95 -15.50 11.07
N ALA A 34 -0.21 -14.83 11.97
CA ALA A 34 0.45 -15.50 13.09
C ALA A 34 -0.53 -16.12 14.09
N ILE A 35 -1.73 -15.55 14.24
CA ILE A 35 -2.79 -16.09 15.08
C ILE A 35 -3.45 -17.28 14.38
N LEU A 36 -3.83 -17.14 13.10
CA LEU A 36 -4.52 -18.19 12.35
C LEU A 36 -3.64 -19.43 12.13
N GLU A 37 -2.32 -19.28 12.08
CA GLU A 37 -1.37 -20.40 12.02
C GLU A 37 -1.49 -21.33 13.26
N GLN A 38 -1.82 -20.78 14.43
CA GLN A 38 -1.94 -21.53 15.69
C GLN A 38 -3.40 -21.83 16.05
N ASP A 39 -4.33 -20.96 15.68
CA ASP A 39 -5.77 -21.06 15.99
C ASP A 39 -6.62 -20.65 14.79
N PRO A 40 -6.93 -21.58 13.85
CA PRO A 40 -7.74 -21.29 12.67
C PRO A 40 -9.17 -20.84 12.97
N THR A 41 -9.63 -20.98 14.22
CA THR A 41 -10.97 -20.57 14.65
C THR A 41 -10.98 -19.23 15.37
N ALA A 42 -9.84 -18.59 15.51
CA ALA A 42 -9.71 -17.28 16.14
C ALA A 42 -10.60 -16.22 15.50
N ARG A 43 -11.05 -15.27 16.31
CA ARG A 43 -11.71 -14.05 15.86
C ARG A 43 -10.75 -12.88 16.11
N VAL A 44 -10.36 -12.21 15.02
CA VAL A 44 -9.29 -11.22 15.04
C VAL A 44 -9.77 -9.96 14.34
N ALA A 45 -9.90 -8.88 15.10
CA ALA A 45 -10.08 -7.52 14.63
C ALA A 45 -8.86 -6.72 15.09
N ALA A 46 -7.75 -6.85 14.35
CA ALA A 46 -6.47 -6.23 14.67
C ALA A 46 -6.33 -4.92 13.90
N GLU A 47 -6.36 -3.82 14.63
CA GLU A 47 -6.16 -2.46 14.10
C GLU A 47 -4.76 -1.97 14.45
N THR A 48 -4.19 -1.19 13.54
CA THR A 48 -2.83 -0.65 13.71
C THR A 48 -2.80 0.83 13.37
N LEU A 49 -2.15 1.63 14.21
CA LEU A 49 -1.80 3.01 13.94
C LEU A 49 -0.28 3.15 13.97
N CYS A 50 0.27 3.79 12.92
CA CYS A 50 1.70 4.09 12.83
C CYS A 50 1.92 5.61 12.83
N THR A 51 2.92 6.06 13.60
CA THR A 51 3.40 7.44 13.61
C THR A 51 4.89 7.46 13.87
N THR A 52 5.50 8.65 14.00
CA THR A 52 6.93 8.80 14.26
C THR A 52 7.39 7.93 15.43
N GLY A 53 8.28 6.98 15.17
CA GLY A 53 8.90 6.14 16.19
C GLY A 53 7.95 5.21 16.95
N THR A 54 6.65 5.11 16.58
CA THR A 54 5.66 4.40 17.38
C THR A 54 4.67 3.62 16.51
N VAL A 55 4.37 2.39 16.93
CA VAL A 55 3.27 1.57 16.44
C VAL A 55 2.33 1.28 17.61
N MET A 56 1.04 1.54 17.43
CA MET A 56 -0.01 1.21 18.38
C MET A 56 -0.92 0.15 17.77
N LEU A 57 -1.14 -0.93 18.52
CA LEU A 57 -2.03 -2.03 18.18
C LEU A 57 -3.26 -1.94 19.09
N ALA A 58 -4.43 -1.97 18.50
CA ALA A 58 -5.71 -1.91 19.22
C ALA A 58 -6.73 -2.83 18.53
N GLY A 59 -7.88 -3.03 19.17
CA GLY A 59 -8.96 -3.85 18.64
C GLY A 59 -9.32 -5.01 19.55
N GLU A 60 -10.04 -5.99 19.02
CA GLU A 60 -10.55 -7.13 19.78
C GLU A 60 -10.06 -8.45 19.20
N ILE A 61 -9.49 -9.29 20.07
CA ILE A 61 -8.96 -10.60 19.69
C ILE A 61 -9.48 -11.67 20.66
N SER A 62 -10.11 -12.71 20.10
CA SER A 62 -10.52 -13.93 20.84
C SER A 62 -9.79 -15.11 20.22
N THR A 63 -8.79 -15.64 20.93
CA THR A 63 -7.94 -16.72 20.44
C THR A 63 -7.32 -17.51 21.58
N THR A 64 -6.92 -18.75 21.27
CA THR A 64 -6.06 -19.59 22.10
C THR A 64 -4.59 -19.50 21.71
N ALA A 65 -4.28 -18.83 20.60
CA ALA A 65 -2.91 -18.61 20.13
C ALA A 65 -2.10 -17.73 21.12
N ASN A 66 -0.81 -17.98 21.19
CA ASN A 66 0.13 -17.15 21.92
C ASN A 66 1.19 -16.60 20.97
N VAL A 67 1.06 -15.32 20.63
CA VAL A 67 1.94 -14.64 19.67
C VAL A 67 2.69 -13.48 20.32
N ASP A 68 3.91 -13.24 19.84
CA ASP A 68 4.72 -12.09 20.23
C ASP A 68 4.43 -10.91 19.28
N TYR A 69 3.46 -10.09 19.64
CA TYR A 69 3.04 -8.92 18.87
C TYR A 69 4.21 -7.97 18.57
N THR A 70 5.08 -7.74 19.55
CA THR A 70 6.24 -6.84 19.39
C THR A 70 7.20 -7.38 18.34
N LYS A 71 7.47 -8.68 18.35
CA LYS A 71 8.31 -9.33 17.35
C LYS A 71 7.70 -9.24 15.96
N ILE A 72 6.39 -9.48 15.81
CA ILE A 72 5.67 -9.40 14.53
C ILE A 72 5.77 -8.00 13.93
N VAL A 73 5.52 -6.95 14.73
CA VAL A 73 5.67 -5.54 14.30
C VAL A 73 7.08 -5.27 13.80
N ARG A 74 8.10 -5.65 14.58
CA ARG A 74 9.51 -5.40 14.25
C ARG A 74 9.94 -6.14 12.99
N ASP A 75 9.54 -7.40 12.82
CA ASP A 75 9.85 -8.19 11.64
C ASP A 75 9.17 -7.61 10.38
N THR A 76 7.94 -7.11 10.51
CA THR A 76 7.22 -6.45 9.43
C THR A 76 7.91 -5.15 9.01
N LEU A 77 8.25 -4.28 9.96
CA LEU A 77 8.99 -3.04 9.68
C LEU A 77 10.34 -3.31 9.02
N LYS A 78 11.07 -4.34 9.51
CA LYS A 78 12.33 -4.78 8.91
C LYS A 78 12.16 -5.26 7.47
N ARG A 79 11.13 -6.07 7.21
CA ARG A 79 10.80 -6.58 5.87
C ARG A 79 10.47 -5.44 4.89
N ILE A 80 9.76 -4.41 5.35
CA ILE A 80 9.44 -3.21 4.56
C ILE A 80 10.70 -2.40 4.26
N GLY A 81 11.70 -2.40 5.16
CA GLY A 81 12.96 -1.68 4.99
C GLY A 81 13.08 -0.43 5.87
N TYR A 82 12.31 -0.37 6.96
CA TYR A 82 12.52 0.61 8.03
C TYR A 82 13.58 0.10 9.00
N ASP A 83 14.83 0.23 8.59
CA ASP A 83 16.02 -0.31 9.25
C ASP A 83 17.01 0.76 9.77
N ASP A 84 16.67 2.03 9.56
CA ASP A 84 17.46 3.20 10.00
C ASP A 84 16.56 4.24 10.69
N SER A 85 16.99 4.73 11.84
CA SER A 85 16.24 5.71 12.63
C SER A 85 16.03 7.06 11.92
N SER A 86 16.88 7.38 10.93
CA SER A 86 16.72 8.58 10.09
C SER A 86 15.48 8.55 9.20
N TYR A 87 14.81 7.40 9.10
CA TYR A 87 13.53 7.26 8.36
C TYR A 87 12.30 7.58 9.23
N GLY A 88 12.53 8.05 10.47
CA GLY A 88 11.49 8.44 11.40
C GLY A 88 10.85 7.30 12.17
N ILE A 89 11.05 6.06 11.74
CA ILE A 89 10.73 4.82 12.44
C ILE A 89 11.76 3.77 12.04
N ASP A 90 12.22 2.95 12.98
CA ASP A 90 13.03 1.77 12.70
C ASP A 90 12.58 0.56 13.52
N HIS A 91 12.81 -0.63 12.96
CA HIS A 91 12.36 -1.88 13.55
C HIS A 91 13.00 -2.23 14.89
N LYS A 92 14.15 -1.63 15.24
CA LYS A 92 14.88 -1.91 16.49
C LYS A 92 14.43 -1.01 17.63
N GLY A 93 14.24 0.28 17.33
CA GLY A 93 14.05 1.34 18.33
C GLY A 93 12.60 1.81 18.49
N CYS A 94 11.68 1.48 17.58
CA CYS A 94 10.31 1.97 17.69
C CYS A 94 9.59 1.47 18.95
N ALA A 95 8.75 2.33 19.53
CA ALA A 95 7.81 1.91 20.56
C ALA A 95 6.70 1.04 19.96
N VAL A 96 6.33 -0.03 20.65
CA VAL A 96 5.18 -0.87 20.30
C VAL A 96 4.24 -0.89 21.49
N LEU A 97 3.05 -0.31 21.33
CA LEU A 97 1.99 -0.29 22.32
C LEU A 97 0.93 -1.31 21.93
N VAL A 98 0.54 -2.15 22.87
CA VAL A 98 -0.47 -3.21 22.65
C VAL A 98 -1.66 -2.94 23.56
N ALA A 99 -2.83 -2.75 22.96
CA ALA A 99 -4.10 -2.45 23.62
C ALA A 99 -5.25 -3.28 23.01
N TYR A 100 -5.05 -4.61 22.95
CA TYR A 100 -6.10 -5.52 22.52
C TYR A 100 -7.01 -5.90 23.68
N ASP A 101 -8.31 -5.86 23.42
CA ASP A 101 -9.36 -6.35 24.33
C ASP A 101 -10.00 -7.63 23.80
N LYS A 102 -10.88 -8.24 24.62
CA LYS A 102 -11.76 -9.31 24.17
C LYS A 102 -13.00 -8.71 23.50
N GLN A 103 -13.51 -9.40 22.48
CA GLN A 103 -14.75 -9.01 21.82
C GLN A 103 -15.91 -8.89 22.85
N SER A 104 -16.75 -7.85 22.68
CA SER A 104 -17.96 -7.66 23.48
C SER A 104 -18.86 -8.90 23.45
N PRO A 105 -19.35 -9.36 24.61
CA PRO A 105 -20.29 -10.47 24.67
C PRO A 105 -21.57 -10.24 23.84
N ASP A 106 -22.01 -8.99 23.68
CA ASP A 106 -23.20 -8.64 22.90
C ASP A 106 -22.99 -8.85 21.40
N ILE A 107 -21.80 -8.56 20.89
CA ILE A 107 -21.42 -8.82 19.49
C ILE A 107 -21.17 -10.32 19.28
N ALA A 108 -20.53 -10.97 20.25
CA ALA A 108 -20.23 -12.41 20.21
C ALA A 108 -21.49 -13.28 20.07
N GLN A 109 -22.65 -12.86 20.59
CA GLN A 109 -23.91 -13.60 20.47
C GLN A 109 -24.30 -13.92 19.01
N GLY A 110 -24.04 -13.01 18.07
CA GLY A 110 -24.33 -13.21 16.65
C GLY A 110 -23.43 -14.26 15.98
N VAL A 111 -22.23 -14.46 16.51
CA VAL A 111 -21.23 -15.38 15.98
C VAL A 111 -21.27 -16.74 16.72
N ASP A 112 -21.48 -16.73 18.04
CA ASP A 112 -21.40 -17.92 18.90
C ASP A 112 -22.66 -18.82 18.82
N LYS A 113 -23.83 -18.27 18.45
CA LYS A 113 -25.08 -19.03 18.31
C LYS A 113 -25.05 -20.11 17.22
N ALA A 114 -24.09 -20.05 16.30
CA ALA A 114 -23.96 -20.96 15.17
C ALA A 114 -22.85 -22.01 15.38
N GLN A 115 -22.58 -22.42 16.62
CA GLN A 115 -21.52 -23.40 16.90
C GLN A 115 -21.78 -24.77 16.24
N ASP A 116 -23.06 -25.14 16.01
CA ASP A 116 -23.45 -26.43 15.47
C ASP A 116 -23.62 -26.46 13.93
N ASP A 117 -23.74 -25.32 13.27
CA ASP A 117 -23.84 -25.22 11.80
C ASP A 117 -23.00 -24.05 11.26
N PRO A 118 -21.90 -24.35 10.53
CA PRO A 118 -21.06 -23.31 9.92
C PRO A 118 -21.79 -22.39 8.93
N LEU A 119 -22.92 -22.83 8.33
CA LEU A 119 -23.72 -22.03 7.38
C LEU A 119 -24.62 -21.01 8.09
N GLU A 120 -24.90 -21.21 9.39
CA GLU A 120 -25.68 -20.31 10.22
C GLU A 120 -24.80 -19.25 10.92
N LYS A 121 -23.48 -19.32 10.72
CA LYS A 121 -22.53 -18.41 11.37
C LYS A 121 -22.71 -16.97 10.85
N GLY A 122 -23.09 -16.07 11.74
CA GLY A 122 -23.16 -14.64 11.45
C GLY A 122 -21.78 -14.01 11.22
N ALA A 123 -21.78 -12.90 10.49
CA ALA A 123 -20.59 -12.10 10.25
C ALA A 123 -20.33 -11.19 11.40
N GLY A 124 -19.75 -11.05 12.31
CA GLY A 124 -19.54 -10.12 13.46
C GLY A 124 -19.89 -8.65 13.22
N ASP A 125 -20.18 -8.25 11.96
CA ASP A 125 -20.59 -6.89 11.59
C ASP A 125 -21.49 -6.92 10.34
N GLN A 126 -22.11 -5.77 10.03
CA GLN A 126 -22.83 -5.55 8.78
C GLN A 126 -21.83 -5.49 7.62
N GLY A 127 -22.26 -5.93 6.44
CA GLY A 127 -21.42 -5.85 5.25
C GLY A 127 -22.23 -5.92 3.96
N LEU A 128 -21.69 -5.27 2.93
CA LEU A 128 -22.11 -5.47 1.55
C LEU A 128 -20.83 -5.49 0.68
N MET A 129 -20.87 -6.25 -0.40
CA MET A 129 -19.72 -6.44 -1.29
C MET A 129 -20.11 -6.10 -2.72
N PHE A 130 -19.17 -5.47 -3.44
CA PHE A 130 -19.25 -5.24 -4.87
C PHE A 130 -18.27 -6.16 -5.58
N GLY A 131 -18.74 -6.86 -6.61
CA GLY A 131 -17.87 -7.60 -7.52
C GLY A 131 -17.71 -6.83 -8.83
N TYR A 132 -16.48 -6.59 -9.28
CA TYR A 132 -16.19 -5.94 -10.55
C TYR A 132 -14.95 -6.55 -11.19
N ALA A 133 -15.04 -6.82 -12.50
CA ALA A 133 -13.93 -7.20 -13.34
C ALA A 133 -14.10 -6.62 -14.75
N CYS A 134 -12.99 -6.38 -15.45
CA CYS A 134 -12.99 -5.91 -16.84
C CYS A 134 -11.82 -6.52 -17.61
N ASP A 135 -11.84 -6.41 -18.92
CA ASP A 135 -10.82 -6.95 -19.82
C ASP A 135 -9.79 -5.91 -20.29
N GLU A 136 -9.53 -4.91 -19.46
CA GLU A 136 -8.56 -3.85 -19.77
C GLU A 136 -7.11 -4.30 -19.54
N THR A 137 -6.90 -5.26 -18.66
CA THR A 137 -5.59 -5.82 -18.30
C THR A 137 -5.70 -7.32 -18.06
N ASP A 138 -4.57 -8.04 -18.13
CA ASP A 138 -4.50 -9.48 -17.87
C ASP A 138 -4.91 -9.85 -16.43
N ALA A 139 -4.84 -8.89 -15.50
CA ALA A 139 -5.32 -9.07 -14.13
C ALA A 139 -6.84 -8.92 -13.99
N LEU A 140 -7.57 -8.70 -15.08
CA LEU A 140 -9.01 -8.41 -15.10
C LEU A 140 -9.41 -7.20 -14.25
N MET A 141 -8.51 -6.26 -14.12
CA MET A 141 -8.66 -5.03 -13.35
C MET A 141 -8.60 -3.79 -14.26
N PRO A 142 -9.26 -2.68 -13.89
CA PRO A 142 -9.14 -1.42 -14.61
C PRO A 142 -7.69 -0.96 -14.76
N ALA A 143 -7.32 -0.49 -15.96
CA ALA A 143 -5.96 -0.13 -16.29
C ALA A 143 -5.34 0.93 -15.36
N PRO A 144 -6.03 2.03 -14.96
CA PRO A 144 -5.41 3.04 -14.10
C PRO A 144 -4.94 2.50 -12.76
N ILE A 145 -5.77 1.70 -12.05
CA ILE A 145 -5.37 1.13 -10.76
C ILE A 145 -4.31 0.04 -10.92
N TYR A 146 -4.41 -0.78 -11.95
CA TYR A 146 -3.41 -1.79 -12.26
C TYR A 146 -2.03 -1.17 -12.43
N TYR A 147 -1.89 -0.16 -13.29
CA TYR A 147 -0.61 0.50 -13.53
C TYR A 147 -0.14 1.31 -12.31
N ALA A 148 -1.04 1.90 -11.53
CA ALA A 148 -0.66 2.56 -10.29
C ALA A 148 0.00 1.56 -9.31
N HIS A 149 -0.55 0.36 -9.16
CA HIS A 149 0.06 -0.71 -8.36
C HIS A 149 1.43 -1.14 -8.92
N ARG A 150 1.54 -1.37 -10.23
CA ARG A 150 2.81 -1.77 -10.87
C ARG A 150 3.93 -0.74 -10.65
N LEU A 151 3.61 0.55 -10.62
CA LEU A 151 4.59 1.61 -10.36
C LEU A 151 5.21 1.53 -8.97
N VAL A 152 4.40 1.34 -7.93
CA VAL A 152 4.91 1.24 -6.55
C VAL A 152 5.58 -0.11 -6.28
N GLU A 153 5.17 -1.17 -6.94
CA GLU A 153 5.88 -2.45 -6.93
C GLU A 153 7.27 -2.33 -7.57
N GLN A 154 7.37 -1.67 -8.73
CA GLN A 154 8.63 -1.44 -9.41
C GLN A 154 9.56 -0.54 -8.58
N GLN A 155 9.01 0.50 -7.92
CA GLN A 155 9.77 1.33 -6.98
C GLN A 155 10.38 0.49 -5.85
N SER A 156 9.57 -0.37 -5.23
CA SER A 156 10.02 -1.28 -4.18
C SER A 156 11.07 -2.28 -4.68
N LEU A 157 10.91 -2.79 -5.89
CA LEU A 157 11.89 -3.68 -6.52
C LEU A 157 13.23 -2.99 -6.70
N MET A 158 13.26 -1.79 -7.31
CA MET A 158 14.49 -1.03 -7.53
C MET A 158 15.23 -0.69 -6.23
N ARG A 159 14.48 -0.39 -5.18
CA ARG A 159 15.02 -0.16 -3.84
C ARG A 159 15.62 -1.45 -3.24
N ARG A 160 14.87 -2.55 -3.25
CA ARG A 160 15.24 -3.82 -2.61
C ARG A 160 16.40 -4.52 -3.31
N THR A 161 16.51 -4.39 -4.63
CA THR A 161 17.65 -4.96 -5.41
C THR A 161 18.92 -4.13 -5.30
N GLY A 162 18.83 -2.91 -4.74
CA GLY A 162 19.95 -1.97 -4.66
C GLY A 162 20.30 -1.29 -5.97
N GLU A 163 19.47 -1.43 -7.02
CA GLU A 163 19.67 -0.70 -8.28
C GLU A 163 19.45 0.81 -8.15
N MET A 164 18.62 1.20 -7.18
CA MET A 164 18.39 2.60 -6.79
C MET A 164 18.48 2.72 -5.26
N PRO A 165 19.69 2.61 -4.66
CA PRO A 165 19.87 2.49 -3.21
C PRO A 165 19.50 3.77 -2.42
N TYR A 166 19.32 4.87 -3.13
CA TYR A 166 18.88 6.14 -2.58
C TYR A 166 17.35 6.26 -2.43
N LEU A 167 16.57 5.28 -2.91
CA LEU A 167 15.13 5.22 -2.64
C LEU A 167 14.85 4.79 -1.20
N ARG A 168 13.77 5.31 -0.65
CA ARG A 168 13.25 4.97 0.67
C ARG A 168 11.91 4.25 0.54
N PRO A 169 11.39 3.63 1.64
CA PRO A 169 10.23 2.75 1.54
C PRO A 169 8.93 3.43 1.12
N ASP A 170 8.73 4.72 1.46
CA ASP A 170 7.49 5.43 1.18
C ASP A 170 7.43 5.96 -0.25
N ALA A 171 6.31 5.67 -0.92
CA ALA A 171 5.99 6.23 -2.23
C ALA A 171 4.49 6.20 -2.50
N LYS A 172 4.05 7.10 -3.37
CA LYS A 172 2.68 7.17 -3.88
C LYS A 172 2.71 7.39 -5.39
N SER A 173 1.93 6.60 -6.12
CA SER A 173 1.73 6.72 -7.56
C SER A 173 0.33 7.18 -7.89
N GLN A 174 0.18 7.92 -9.00
CA GLN A 174 -1.11 8.25 -9.58
C GLN A 174 -0.99 8.12 -11.11
N VAL A 175 -1.96 7.44 -11.73
CA VAL A 175 -2.01 7.23 -13.17
C VAL A 175 -3.32 7.79 -13.71
N THR A 176 -3.24 8.74 -14.62
CA THR A 176 -4.38 9.26 -15.39
C THR A 176 -4.32 8.71 -16.79
N MET A 177 -5.37 8.02 -17.21
CA MET A 177 -5.49 7.44 -18.54
C MET A 177 -6.61 8.12 -19.35
N ARG A 178 -6.38 8.25 -20.65
CA ARG A 178 -7.39 8.67 -21.64
C ARG A 178 -8.14 7.46 -22.12
N TYR A 179 -9.45 7.59 -22.09
CA TYR A 179 -10.40 6.59 -22.61
C TYR A 179 -11.10 7.11 -23.85
N VAL A 180 -11.26 6.23 -24.83
CA VAL A 180 -12.07 6.47 -26.03
C VAL A 180 -13.05 5.31 -26.17
N ASP A 181 -14.34 5.61 -26.22
CA ASP A 181 -15.43 4.62 -26.29
C ASP A 181 -15.32 3.49 -25.26
N GLY A 182 -14.91 3.85 -24.05
CA GLY A 182 -14.81 2.92 -22.90
C GLY A 182 -13.54 2.07 -22.86
N ARG A 183 -12.54 2.34 -23.73
CA ARG A 183 -11.26 1.62 -23.75
C ARG A 183 -10.10 2.57 -23.40
N PRO A 184 -9.14 2.16 -22.56
CA PRO A 184 -7.94 2.94 -22.29
C PRO A 184 -7.04 2.95 -23.53
N VAL A 185 -6.65 4.16 -24.00
CA VAL A 185 -5.88 4.31 -25.24
C VAL A 185 -4.50 4.90 -25.02
N SER A 186 -4.29 5.72 -24.00
CA SER A 186 -3.00 6.31 -23.68
C SER A 186 -2.93 6.75 -22.22
N VAL A 187 -1.71 6.91 -21.73
CA VAL A 187 -1.43 7.50 -20.41
C VAL A 187 -1.29 9.02 -20.59
N GLU A 188 -2.16 9.78 -19.96
CA GLU A 188 -2.13 11.23 -19.96
C GLU A 188 -1.07 11.78 -19.00
N THR A 189 -1.08 11.27 -17.77
CA THR A 189 -0.18 11.73 -16.72
C THR A 189 0.20 10.59 -15.78
N VAL A 190 1.49 10.54 -15.42
CA VAL A 190 2.01 9.74 -14.32
C VAL A 190 2.56 10.69 -13.26
N VAL A 191 2.03 10.60 -12.04
CA VAL A 191 2.63 11.22 -10.85
C VAL A 191 3.26 10.13 -10.01
N LEU A 192 4.53 10.28 -9.65
CA LEU A 192 5.21 9.39 -8.71
C LEU A 192 5.96 10.25 -7.70
N SER A 193 5.49 10.21 -6.45
CA SER A 193 6.19 10.79 -5.31
C SER A 193 6.88 9.65 -4.56
N THR A 194 8.19 9.70 -4.46
CA THR A 194 8.99 8.67 -3.77
C THR A 194 9.95 9.30 -2.79
N GLN A 195 9.97 8.78 -1.57
CA GLN A 195 10.93 9.16 -0.54
C GLN A 195 12.34 8.77 -0.98
N HIS A 196 13.32 9.62 -0.68
CA HIS A 196 14.69 9.48 -1.15
C HIS A 196 15.73 9.97 -0.14
N ALA A 197 16.97 9.60 -0.34
CA ALA A 197 18.11 10.10 0.42
C ALA A 197 18.36 11.60 0.14
N PRO A 198 18.85 12.37 1.15
CA PRO A 198 18.99 13.83 1.03
C PRO A 198 19.81 14.30 -0.18
N GLU A 199 20.81 13.53 -0.59
CA GLU A 199 21.70 13.85 -1.70
C GLU A 199 21.03 13.86 -3.08
N MET A 200 19.78 13.42 -3.20
CA MET A 200 19.02 13.42 -4.46
C MET A 200 18.33 14.76 -4.75
N SER A 201 18.46 15.73 -3.85
CA SER A 201 17.94 17.09 -4.02
C SER A 201 19.00 18.16 -3.77
N GLU A 202 18.79 19.35 -4.35
CA GLU A 202 19.51 20.58 -4.04
C GLU A 202 18.51 21.58 -3.46
N GLY A 203 18.57 21.80 -2.15
CA GLY A 203 17.51 22.50 -1.44
C GLY A 203 16.18 21.73 -1.60
N ASP A 204 15.17 22.41 -2.08
CA ASP A 204 13.83 21.83 -2.30
C ASP A 204 13.66 21.24 -3.72
N LYS A 205 14.65 21.34 -4.58
CA LYS A 205 14.54 20.87 -5.97
C LYS A 205 15.17 19.50 -6.16
N MET A 206 14.46 18.62 -6.86
CA MET A 206 15.02 17.33 -7.25
C MET A 206 16.11 17.50 -8.29
N LYS A 207 17.19 16.71 -8.17
CA LYS A 207 18.23 16.63 -9.17
C LYS A 207 17.67 16.05 -10.48
N PRO A 208 17.99 16.62 -11.66
CA PRO A 208 17.49 16.13 -12.95
C PRO A 208 17.82 14.66 -13.20
N GLU A 209 19.01 14.21 -12.81
CA GLU A 209 19.43 12.81 -12.95
C GLU A 209 18.59 11.85 -12.10
N PHE A 210 18.12 12.27 -10.93
CA PHE A 210 17.19 11.47 -10.12
C PHE A 210 15.84 11.33 -10.84
N VAL A 211 15.29 12.46 -11.33
CA VAL A 211 14.00 12.47 -12.05
C VAL A 211 14.09 11.56 -13.28
N GLN A 212 15.17 11.67 -14.06
CA GLN A 212 15.36 10.84 -15.25
C GLN A 212 15.52 9.36 -14.89
N ALA A 213 16.28 9.04 -13.86
CA ALA A 213 16.45 7.65 -13.40
C ALA A 213 15.13 7.01 -12.95
N VAL A 214 14.26 7.77 -12.26
CA VAL A 214 12.92 7.29 -11.87
C VAL A 214 12.06 7.04 -13.12
N ILE A 215 12.08 7.94 -14.10
CA ILE A 215 11.33 7.73 -15.34
C ILE A 215 11.82 6.48 -16.08
N ASP A 216 13.12 6.31 -16.22
CA ASP A 216 13.71 5.24 -17.05
C ASP A 216 13.67 3.86 -16.37
N LYS A 217 13.87 3.80 -15.02
CA LYS A 217 13.96 2.52 -14.29
C LYS A 217 12.65 2.10 -13.60
N ILE A 218 11.75 3.04 -13.33
CA ILE A 218 10.49 2.73 -12.64
C ILE A 218 9.31 2.91 -13.59
N VAL A 219 9.18 4.07 -14.27
CA VAL A 219 7.96 4.34 -15.03
C VAL A 219 7.94 3.58 -16.35
N ARG A 220 8.96 3.74 -17.19
CA ARG A 220 9.00 3.15 -18.54
C ARG A 220 8.86 1.61 -18.56
N PRO A 221 9.46 0.83 -17.64
CA PRO A 221 9.31 -0.62 -17.64
C PRO A 221 7.90 -1.13 -17.33
N VAL A 222 7.05 -0.29 -16.74
CA VAL A 222 5.70 -0.67 -16.31
C VAL A 222 4.67 -0.59 -17.43
N PHE A 223 4.88 0.30 -18.40
CA PHE A 223 3.90 0.56 -19.45
C PHE A 223 4.36 0.10 -20.82
N PRO A 224 3.45 -0.29 -21.73
CA PRO A 224 3.73 -0.40 -23.14
C PRO A 224 4.23 0.94 -23.69
N PRO A 225 5.35 0.98 -24.45
CA PRO A 225 5.95 2.23 -24.92
C PRO A 225 4.98 3.12 -25.74
N GLU A 226 4.09 2.51 -26.49
CA GLU A 226 3.08 3.20 -27.30
C GLU A 226 2.08 3.99 -26.47
N MET A 227 1.81 3.60 -25.22
CA MET A 227 0.90 4.31 -24.32
C MET A 227 1.53 5.58 -23.73
N LEU A 228 2.88 5.69 -23.77
CA LEU A 228 3.62 6.78 -23.13
C LEU A 228 4.06 7.92 -24.08
N LYS A 229 3.62 7.94 -25.33
CA LYS A 229 4.14 8.87 -26.37
C LYS A 229 4.05 10.34 -25.99
N ASP A 230 2.91 10.74 -25.41
CA ASP A 230 2.62 12.14 -25.06
C ASP A 230 2.38 12.30 -23.54
N THR A 231 2.87 11.36 -22.75
CA THR A 231 2.63 11.32 -21.30
C THR A 231 3.41 12.40 -20.56
N LYS A 232 2.73 13.11 -19.68
CA LYS A 232 3.34 14.03 -18.73
C LYS A 232 3.85 13.27 -17.51
N PHE A 233 5.14 13.34 -17.21
CA PHE A 233 5.74 12.76 -16.02
C PHE A 233 5.93 13.82 -14.94
N LEU A 234 5.41 13.57 -13.73
CA LEU A 234 5.52 14.42 -12.56
C LEU A 234 6.18 13.60 -11.44
N ILE A 235 7.50 13.69 -11.34
CA ILE A 235 8.29 12.98 -10.34
C ILE A 235 8.59 13.93 -9.18
N ASN A 236 8.17 13.60 -7.98
CA ASN A 236 8.29 14.44 -6.80
C ASN A 236 7.92 15.91 -7.10
N PRO A 237 6.69 16.19 -7.59
CA PRO A 237 6.34 17.50 -8.12
C PRO A 237 6.41 18.64 -7.09
N THR A 238 6.29 18.31 -5.80
CA THR A 238 6.47 19.27 -4.69
C THR A 238 7.93 19.46 -4.30
N GLY A 239 8.85 18.70 -4.90
CA GLY A 239 10.27 18.75 -4.66
C GLY A 239 10.76 17.70 -3.66
N ARG A 240 11.63 18.11 -2.73
CA ARG A 240 12.30 17.24 -1.77
C ARG A 240 11.31 16.41 -0.94
N PHE A 241 11.54 15.08 -0.90
CA PHE A 241 10.76 14.13 -0.11
C PHE A 241 11.69 13.19 0.70
N VAL A 242 12.36 13.74 1.70
CA VAL A 242 13.26 13.00 2.61
C VAL A 242 12.52 12.54 3.85
N VAL A 243 11.68 13.40 4.43
CA VAL A 243 10.78 13.03 5.53
C VAL A 243 9.54 12.39 4.93
N GLY A 244 9.23 11.16 5.32
CA GLY A 244 8.11 10.37 4.80
C GLY A 244 7.85 9.15 5.67
N GLY A 245 6.97 8.26 5.18
CA GLY A 245 6.51 7.12 5.96
C GLY A 245 5.75 7.56 7.21
N PRO A 246 5.78 6.80 8.31
CA PRO A 246 5.09 7.17 9.55
C PRO A 246 5.50 8.49 10.19
N GLN A 247 6.57 9.12 9.69
CA GLN A 247 7.01 10.45 10.16
C GLN A 247 6.40 11.59 9.32
N GLY A 248 5.96 11.32 8.10
CA GLY A 248 5.50 12.31 7.14
C GLY A 248 4.04 12.77 7.33
#